data_c5dbce4d0f1528a97c1276e702b6d61e
#
_entry.id   c5dbce4d0f1528a97c1276e702b6d61e
#
_cell.length_a   1.000
_cell.length_b   1.000
_cell.length_c   1.000
_cell.angle_alpha   90.00
_cell.angle_beta   90.00
_cell.angle_gamma   90.00
#
_symmetry.space_group_name_H-M   'P 1'
#
loop_
_entity.id
_entity.type
_entity.pdbx_description
1 polymer ?
#
loop_
_entity_poly.entity_id
_entity_poly.type
_entity_poly.pdbx_seq_one_letter_code
_entity_poly.pdbx_strand_id
1 'polypeptide(L)'
;MSMATIGAILTLIVFVAVLATPKLPNWFCFLIMAPIVVFTGTMDADGVYAVLSNSSFHLMAIICMFSGMIAATGLDIVMGNALDKLTGNVSGKKKEMLIFAILYLASGLVSFVLQNSYVAMAFLPVIFSIAKKNKISHSKMILFVIYASTLGGACTLIGTPTNIYANTALEEAGLSL
;
A
#
# COMPACT_ATOMS: atom_id res chain seq x y z
N MET A 1 -27.47 -0.72 23.42
CA MET A 1 -26.49 -1.02 22.39
C MET A 1 -26.73 -2.46 21.96
N SER A 2 -26.75 -2.72 20.66
CA SER A 2 -26.88 -4.11 20.17
C SER A 2 -25.58 -4.87 20.44
N MET A 3 -25.67 -6.20 20.55
CA MET A 3 -24.48 -7.06 20.72
C MET A 3 -23.47 -6.82 19.59
N ALA A 4 -23.95 -6.63 18.36
CA ALA A 4 -23.12 -6.29 17.20
C ALA A 4 -22.35 -4.96 17.38
N THR A 5 -22.98 -3.93 17.97
CA THR A 5 -22.28 -2.65 18.23
C THR A 5 -21.16 -2.82 19.27
N ILE A 6 -21.42 -3.60 20.31
CA ILE A 6 -20.41 -3.92 21.34
C ILE A 6 -19.27 -4.70 20.71
N GLY A 7 -19.57 -5.67 19.85
CA GLY A 7 -18.61 -6.46 19.10
C GLY A 7 -17.71 -5.62 18.20
N ALA A 8 -18.30 -4.68 17.45
CA ALA A 8 -17.55 -3.77 16.59
C ALA A 8 -16.57 -2.89 17.38
N ILE A 9 -17.02 -2.34 18.52
CA ILE A 9 -16.17 -1.51 19.40
C ILE A 9 -15.04 -2.37 19.99
N LEU A 10 -15.36 -3.56 20.48
CA LEU A 10 -14.35 -4.49 21.03
C LEU A 10 -13.29 -4.85 19.99
N THR A 11 -13.71 -5.16 18.76
CA THR A 11 -12.82 -5.47 17.65
C THR A 11 -11.88 -4.30 17.36
N LEU A 12 -12.39 -3.08 17.33
CA LEU A 12 -11.58 -1.88 17.11
C LEU A 12 -10.56 -1.67 18.24
N ILE A 13 -10.98 -1.84 19.51
CA ILE A 13 -10.09 -1.71 20.67
C ILE A 13 -8.97 -2.76 20.60
N VAL A 14 -9.30 -4.03 20.31
CA VAL A 14 -8.32 -5.11 20.18
C VAL A 14 -7.35 -4.82 19.03
N PHE A 15 -7.85 -4.33 17.89
CA PHE A 15 -7.02 -3.94 16.76
C PHE A 15 -5.97 -2.90 17.14
N VAL A 16 -6.41 -1.80 17.76
CA VAL A 16 -5.52 -0.72 18.20
C VAL A 16 -4.54 -1.22 19.27
N ALA A 17 -4.99 -2.03 20.23
CA ALA A 17 -4.15 -2.56 21.30
C ALA A 17 -3.05 -3.49 20.77
N VAL A 18 -3.36 -4.35 19.79
CA VAL A 18 -2.37 -5.24 19.17
C VAL A 18 -1.37 -4.44 18.33
N LEU A 19 -1.83 -3.46 17.56
CA LEU A 19 -0.93 -2.58 16.78
C LEU A 19 -0.01 -1.74 17.69
N ALA A 20 -0.50 -1.32 18.86
CA ALA A 20 0.29 -0.56 19.84
C ALA A 20 1.31 -1.43 20.59
N THR A 21 1.19 -2.76 20.50
CA THR A 21 2.08 -3.69 21.21
C THR A 21 3.23 -4.16 20.29
N PRO A 22 4.45 -3.63 20.43
CA PRO A 22 5.55 -3.92 19.51
C PRO A 22 6.06 -5.37 19.57
N LYS A 23 5.60 -6.15 20.54
CA LYS A 23 6.00 -7.56 20.73
C LYS A 23 5.16 -8.55 19.93
N LEU A 24 3.96 -8.14 19.50
CA LEU A 24 3.05 -9.01 18.75
C LEU A 24 3.21 -8.75 17.26
N PRO A 25 3.33 -9.80 16.44
CA PRO A 25 3.35 -9.64 15.00
C PRO A 25 1.97 -9.19 14.50
N ASN A 26 1.94 -8.26 13.53
CA ASN A 26 0.69 -7.66 13.05
C ASN A 26 -0.31 -8.68 12.49
N TRP A 27 0.14 -9.82 11.96
CA TRP A 27 -0.74 -10.90 11.49
C TRP A 27 -1.56 -11.54 12.62
N PHE A 28 -1.10 -11.45 13.87
CA PHE A 28 -1.80 -11.97 15.03
C PHE A 28 -3.12 -11.23 15.29
N CYS A 29 -3.24 -9.96 14.84
CA CYS A 29 -4.50 -9.22 14.89
C CYS A 29 -5.62 -9.98 14.19
N PHE A 30 -5.37 -10.50 12.99
CA PHE A 30 -6.39 -11.19 12.21
C PHE A 30 -6.88 -12.48 12.87
N LEU A 31 -5.98 -13.22 13.52
CA LEU A 31 -6.33 -14.44 14.24
C LEU A 31 -7.24 -14.19 15.44
N ILE A 32 -7.07 -13.05 16.11
CA ILE A 32 -7.90 -12.68 17.27
C ILE A 32 -9.20 -12.01 16.82
N MET A 33 -9.14 -11.16 15.80
CA MET A 33 -10.29 -10.38 15.36
C MET A 33 -11.38 -11.25 14.72
N ALA A 34 -11.01 -12.22 13.89
CA ALA A 34 -11.97 -13.07 13.19
C ALA A 34 -12.92 -13.83 14.17
N PRO A 35 -12.42 -14.52 15.21
CA PRO A 35 -13.31 -15.11 16.22
C PRO A 35 -14.17 -14.08 16.95
N ILE A 36 -13.61 -12.93 17.34
CA ILE A 36 -14.38 -11.91 18.07
C ILE A 36 -15.56 -11.43 17.24
N VAL A 37 -15.36 -11.14 15.96
CA VAL A 37 -16.40 -10.64 15.05
C VAL A 37 -17.53 -11.68 14.89
N VAL A 38 -17.17 -12.97 14.78
CA VAL A 38 -18.13 -14.06 14.66
C VAL A 38 -18.88 -14.31 15.97
N PHE A 39 -18.19 -14.42 17.11
CA PHE A 39 -18.80 -14.70 18.41
C PHE A 39 -19.68 -13.58 18.92
N THR A 40 -19.40 -12.33 18.55
CA THR A 40 -20.24 -11.19 18.91
C THR A 40 -21.42 -10.98 17.95
N GLY A 41 -21.52 -11.80 16.89
CA GLY A 41 -22.58 -11.68 15.89
C GLY A 41 -22.48 -10.38 15.07
N THR A 42 -21.30 -9.77 15.03
CA THR A 42 -21.05 -8.57 14.21
C THR A 42 -21.00 -8.93 12.74
N MET A 43 -20.48 -10.13 12.43
CA MET A 43 -20.41 -10.69 11.09
C MET A 43 -20.52 -12.22 11.17
N ASP A 44 -21.19 -12.82 10.21
CA ASP A 44 -21.26 -14.27 10.09
C ASP A 44 -19.94 -14.86 9.60
N ALA A 45 -19.75 -16.18 9.81
CA ALA A 45 -18.57 -16.88 9.31
C ALA A 45 -18.41 -16.73 7.78
N ASP A 46 -19.51 -16.78 7.05
CA ASP A 46 -19.54 -16.57 5.59
C ASP A 46 -19.06 -15.15 5.22
N GLY A 47 -19.36 -14.16 6.01
CA GLY A 47 -18.87 -12.79 5.84
C GLY A 47 -17.34 -12.71 6.00
N VAL A 48 -16.76 -13.44 6.97
CA VAL A 48 -15.29 -13.52 7.13
C VAL A 48 -14.65 -14.19 5.92
N TYR A 49 -15.25 -15.27 5.40
CA TYR A 49 -14.79 -15.91 4.17
C TYR A 49 -14.94 -14.99 2.95
N ALA A 50 -16.01 -14.20 2.88
CA ALA A 50 -16.21 -13.23 1.80
C ALA A 50 -15.11 -12.17 1.77
N VAL A 51 -14.62 -11.71 2.93
CA VAL A 51 -13.48 -10.79 3.00
C VAL A 51 -12.20 -11.42 2.45
N LEU A 52 -11.94 -12.69 2.80
CA LEU A 52 -10.78 -13.43 2.27
C LEU A 52 -10.91 -13.74 0.78
N SER A 53 -12.12 -13.88 0.28
CA SER A 53 -12.42 -14.13 -1.14
C SER A 53 -12.50 -12.85 -1.98
N ASN A 54 -12.30 -11.69 -1.36
CA ASN A 54 -12.35 -10.41 -2.05
C ASN A 54 -11.20 -10.28 -3.06
N SER A 55 -11.52 -9.85 -4.29
CA SER A 55 -10.54 -9.67 -5.36
C SER A 55 -9.41 -8.71 -5.01
N SER A 56 -9.69 -7.66 -4.23
CA SER A 56 -8.68 -6.72 -3.75
C SER A 56 -7.68 -7.38 -2.79
N PHE A 57 -8.15 -8.30 -1.92
CA PHE A 57 -7.28 -9.07 -1.04
C PHE A 57 -6.33 -9.97 -1.85
N HIS A 58 -6.85 -10.68 -2.86
CA HIS A 58 -6.04 -11.53 -3.73
C HIS A 58 -5.03 -10.73 -4.54
N LEU A 59 -5.43 -9.58 -5.11
CA LEU A 59 -4.52 -8.68 -5.80
C LEU A 59 -3.38 -8.22 -4.90
N MET A 60 -3.69 -7.81 -3.67
CA MET A 60 -2.69 -7.38 -2.69
C MET A 60 -1.71 -8.51 -2.36
N ALA A 61 -2.22 -9.73 -2.13
CA ALA A 61 -1.39 -10.91 -1.86
C ALA A 61 -0.45 -11.22 -3.04
N ILE A 62 -0.97 -11.22 -4.28
CA ILE A 62 -0.18 -11.45 -5.50
C ILE A 62 0.92 -10.38 -5.63
N ILE A 63 0.63 -9.11 -5.39
CA ILE A 63 1.62 -8.04 -5.49
C ILE A 63 2.68 -8.15 -4.40
N CYS A 64 2.32 -8.56 -3.17
CA CYS A 64 3.29 -8.85 -2.13
C CYS A 64 4.23 -10.01 -2.52
N MET A 65 3.68 -11.09 -3.11
CA MET A 65 4.49 -12.20 -3.64
C MET A 65 5.41 -11.72 -4.75
N PHE A 66 4.91 -10.93 -5.69
CA PHE A 66 5.69 -10.36 -6.78
C PHE A 66 6.82 -9.45 -6.27
N SER A 67 6.54 -8.62 -5.28
CA SER A 67 7.55 -7.80 -4.60
C SER A 67 8.66 -8.65 -3.95
N GLY A 68 8.28 -9.75 -3.30
CA GLY A 68 9.22 -10.74 -2.76
C GLY A 68 10.08 -11.42 -3.84
N MET A 69 9.48 -11.75 -4.99
CA MET A 69 10.20 -12.31 -6.14
C MET A 69 11.22 -11.31 -6.72
N ILE A 70 10.86 -10.04 -6.84
CA ILE A 70 11.79 -8.98 -7.28
C ILE A 70 13.01 -8.94 -6.36
N ALA A 71 12.79 -8.95 -5.04
CA ALA A 71 13.88 -8.96 -4.07
C ALA A 71 14.74 -10.25 -4.15
N ALA A 72 14.10 -11.41 -4.33
CA ALA A 72 14.79 -12.70 -4.41
C ALA A 72 15.59 -12.87 -5.71
N THR A 73 15.15 -12.31 -6.81
CA THR A 73 15.85 -12.38 -8.12
C THR A 73 16.98 -11.35 -8.25
N GLY A 74 17.09 -10.40 -7.33
CA GLY A 74 18.06 -9.31 -7.41
C GLY A 74 17.74 -8.26 -8.49
N LEU A 75 16.51 -8.28 -9.02
CA LEU A 75 16.06 -7.29 -9.99
C LEU A 75 16.06 -5.88 -9.39
N ASP A 76 15.80 -5.76 -8.10
CA ASP A 76 15.91 -4.53 -7.32
C ASP A 76 17.33 -3.93 -7.38
N ILE A 77 18.37 -4.78 -7.37
CA ILE A 77 19.78 -4.38 -7.51
C ILE A 77 20.05 -3.88 -8.94
N VAL A 78 19.51 -4.56 -9.94
CA VAL A 78 19.65 -4.15 -11.35
C VAL A 78 18.98 -2.79 -11.56
N MET A 79 17.77 -2.60 -11.05
CA MET A 79 17.05 -1.32 -11.10
C MET A 79 17.81 -0.21 -10.36
N GLY A 80 18.36 -0.51 -9.18
CA GLY A 80 19.21 0.42 -8.43
C GLY A 80 20.48 0.81 -9.21
N ASN A 81 21.12 -0.15 -9.91
CA ASN A 81 22.29 0.12 -10.74
C ASN A 81 21.94 0.95 -11.99
N ALA A 82 20.80 0.68 -12.63
CA ALA A 82 20.31 1.48 -13.75
C ALA A 82 20.06 2.94 -13.33
N LEU A 83 19.47 3.13 -12.15
CA LEU A 83 19.22 4.46 -11.60
C LEU A 83 20.51 5.20 -11.27
N ASP A 84 21.53 4.49 -10.76
CA ASP A 84 22.86 5.07 -10.54
C ASP A 84 23.57 5.44 -11.85
N LYS A 85 23.40 4.66 -12.93
CA LYS A 85 23.92 5.05 -14.24
C LYS A 85 23.27 6.34 -14.76
N LEU A 86 21.97 6.48 -14.58
CA LEU A 86 21.22 7.69 -14.94
C LEU A 86 21.63 8.90 -14.11
N THR A 87 22.05 8.68 -12.86
CA THR A 87 22.46 9.74 -11.93
C THR A 87 23.96 9.88 -11.80
N GLY A 88 24.76 9.08 -12.54
CA GLY A 88 26.20 8.88 -12.34
C GLY A 88 27.09 10.12 -12.47
N ASN A 89 26.64 11.14 -13.21
CA ASN A 89 27.37 12.40 -13.37
C ASN A 89 27.05 13.44 -12.30
N VAL A 90 26.19 13.09 -11.32
CA VAL A 90 25.73 14.02 -10.28
C VAL A 90 26.15 13.49 -8.92
N SER A 91 26.67 14.36 -8.05
CA SER A 91 27.10 14.00 -6.70
C SER A 91 26.41 14.84 -5.63
N GLY A 92 26.42 14.33 -4.38
CA GLY A 92 25.89 15.05 -3.24
C GLY A 92 24.37 15.22 -3.25
N LYS A 93 23.87 16.34 -2.74
CA LYS A 93 22.43 16.64 -2.63
C LYS A 93 21.68 16.64 -3.97
N LYS A 94 22.38 16.99 -5.06
CA LYS A 94 21.76 16.97 -6.41
C LYS A 94 21.44 15.53 -6.86
N LYS A 95 22.32 14.57 -6.53
CA LYS A 95 22.06 13.14 -6.81
C LYS A 95 20.84 12.65 -6.04
N GLU A 96 20.76 12.97 -4.76
CA GLU A 96 19.64 12.62 -3.90
C GLU A 96 18.32 13.17 -4.48
N MET A 97 18.30 14.46 -4.82
CA MET A 97 17.12 15.11 -5.40
C MET A 97 16.71 14.49 -6.73
N LEU A 98 17.66 14.09 -7.58
CA LEU A 98 17.37 13.45 -8.86
C LEU A 98 16.79 12.03 -8.65
N ILE A 99 17.30 11.26 -7.69
CA ILE A 99 16.75 9.96 -7.30
C ILE A 99 15.30 10.12 -6.85
N PHE A 100 15.02 11.07 -5.97
CA PHE A 100 13.66 11.37 -5.52
C PHE A 100 12.73 11.77 -6.68
N ALA A 101 13.21 12.61 -7.59
CA ALA A 101 12.42 13.05 -8.76
C ALA A 101 12.07 11.86 -9.69
N ILE A 102 13.04 10.98 -9.96
CA ILE A 102 12.81 9.80 -10.80
C ILE A 102 11.81 8.84 -10.13
N LEU A 103 12.00 8.55 -8.84
CA LEU A 103 11.07 7.68 -8.11
C LEU A 103 9.67 8.28 -8.02
N TYR A 104 9.58 9.60 -7.82
CA TYR A 104 8.32 10.32 -7.78
C TYR A 104 7.57 10.21 -9.11
N LEU A 105 8.24 10.52 -10.22
CA LEU A 105 7.63 10.43 -11.56
C LEU A 105 7.26 8.99 -11.91
N ALA A 106 8.15 8.04 -11.67
CA ALA A 106 7.89 6.64 -11.98
C ALA A 106 6.70 6.08 -11.18
N SER A 107 6.66 6.31 -9.87
CA SER A 107 5.56 5.84 -9.02
C SER A 107 4.24 6.55 -9.32
N GLY A 108 4.27 7.85 -9.62
CA GLY A 108 3.10 8.62 -10.03
C GLY A 108 2.51 8.11 -11.34
N LEU A 109 3.35 7.88 -12.36
CA LEU A 109 2.91 7.34 -13.66
C LEU A 109 2.33 5.93 -13.53
N VAL A 110 2.96 5.06 -12.76
CA VAL A 110 2.45 3.70 -12.53
C VAL A 110 1.10 3.74 -11.80
N SER A 111 0.90 4.72 -10.93
CA SER A 111 -0.34 4.89 -10.18
C SER A 111 -1.53 5.39 -11.01
N PHE A 112 -1.33 5.82 -12.25
CA PHE A 112 -2.46 6.07 -13.16
C PHE A 112 -3.23 4.80 -13.51
N VAL A 113 -2.56 3.64 -13.46
CA VAL A 113 -3.14 2.34 -13.84
C VAL A 113 -3.33 1.44 -12.63
N LEU A 114 -2.44 1.53 -11.64
CA LEU A 114 -2.46 0.71 -10.43
C LEU A 114 -2.87 1.53 -9.22
N GLN A 115 -3.62 0.90 -8.32
CA GLN A 115 -4.01 1.51 -7.05
C GLN A 115 -2.78 1.87 -6.20
N ASN A 116 -2.83 3.02 -5.51
CA ASN A 116 -1.73 3.61 -4.74
C ASN A 116 -1.01 2.64 -3.80
N SER A 117 -1.76 1.81 -3.06
CA SER A 117 -1.20 0.85 -2.11
C SER A 117 -0.35 -0.21 -2.80
N TYR A 118 -0.75 -0.65 -3.98
CA TYR A 118 -0.03 -1.64 -4.77
C TYR A 118 1.27 -1.07 -5.33
N VAL A 119 1.21 0.17 -5.81
CA VAL A 119 2.41 0.89 -6.28
C VAL A 119 3.41 1.02 -5.16
N ALA A 120 2.99 1.48 -3.98
CA ALA A 120 3.88 1.62 -2.83
C ALA A 120 4.57 0.29 -2.47
N MET A 121 3.82 -0.82 -2.44
CA MET A 121 4.36 -2.15 -2.16
C MET A 121 5.33 -2.65 -3.23
N ALA A 122 4.99 -2.45 -4.51
CA ALA A 122 5.85 -2.87 -5.62
C ALA A 122 7.20 -2.13 -5.62
N PHE A 123 7.22 -0.88 -5.19
CA PHE A 123 8.44 -0.08 -5.12
C PHE A 123 9.30 -0.35 -3.87
N LEU A 124 8.79 -1.01 -2.83
CA LEU A 124 9.54 -1.25 -1.59
C LEU A 124 10.92 -1.90 -1.80
N PRO A 125 11.06 -3.03 -2.52
CA PRO A 125 12.38 -3.65 -2.69
C PRO A 125 13.36 -2.72 -3.43
N VAL A 126 12.89 -1.98 -4.42
CA VAL A 126 13.69 -1.02 -5.17
C VAL A 126 14.15 0.13 -4.26
N ILE A 127 13.26 0.65 -3.43
CA ILE A 127 13.57 1.70 -2.45
C ILE A 127 14.64 1.22 -1.47
N PHE A 128 14.50 0.02 -0.90
CA PHE A 128 15.49 -0.51 0.05
C PHE A 128 16.87 -0.68 -0.60
N SER A 129 16.94 -1.18 -1.82
CA SER A 129 18.18 -1.34 -2.58
C SER A 129 18.86 0.01 -2.82
N ILE A 130 18.12 0.99 -3.34
CA ILE A 130 18.63 2.34 -3.63
C ILE A 130 19.07 3.06 -2.34
N ALA A 131 18.25 2.99 -1.30
CA ALA A 131 18.50 3.62 -0.01
C ALA A 131 19.79 3.11 0.62
N LYS A 132 19.98 1.77 0.63
CA LYS A 132 21.20 1.11 1.13
C LYS A 132 22.43 1.55 0.35
N LYS A 133 22.35 1.57 -0.98
CA LYS A 133 23.47 1.90 -1.85
C LYS A 133 23.90 3.36 -1.77
N ASN A 134 22.95 4.27 -1.71
CA ASN A 134 23.21 5.71 -1.72
C ASN A 134 23.23 6.34 -0.32
N LYS A 135 23.09 5.55 0.75
CA LYS A 135 23.03 6.00 2.16
C LYS A 135 21.92 7.05 2.41
N ILE A 136 20.81 6.92 1.68
CA ILE A 136 19.64 7.79 1.82
C ILE A 136 18.64 7.13 2.78
N SER A 137 17.87 7.91 3.52
CA SER A 137 16.83 7.40 4.40
C SER A 137 15.71 6.74 3.59
N HIS A 138 15.51 5.43 3.77
CA HIS A 138 14.41 4.67 3.15
C HIS A 138 13.04 5.22 3.53
N SER A 139 12.86 5.69 4.77
CA SER A 139 11.59 6.28 5.21
C SER A 139 11.20 7.52 4.42
N LYS A 140 12.17 8.39 4.08
CA LYS A 140 11.91 9.55 3.21
C LYS A 140 11.52 9.09 1.80
N MET A 141 12.21 8.11 1.24
CA MET A 141 11.92 7.60 -0.11
C MET A 141 10.54 6.96 -0.18
N ILE A 142 10.16 6.15 0.83
CA ILE A 142 8.82 5.55 0.93
C ILE A 142 7.75 6.64 0.96
N LEU A 143 7.96 7.68 1.79
CA LEU A 143 7.03 8.79 1.90
C LEU A 143 6.82 9.51 0.56
N PHE A 144 7.89 9.77 -0.17
CA PHE A 144 7.83 10.38 -1.51
C PHE A 144 7.05 9.51 -2.51
N VAL A 145 7.29 8.19 -2.51
CA VAL A 145 6.57 7.26 -3.38
C VAL A 145 5.09 7.19 -3.03
N ILE A 146 4.73 7.21 -1.74
CA ILE A 146 3.33 7.24 -1.29
C ILE A 146 2.65 8.53 -1.75
N TYR A 147 3.26 9.69 -1.58
CA TYR A 147 2.69 10.95 -2.06
C TYR A 147 2.56 10.98 -3.59
N ALA A 148 3.58 10.53 -4.30
CA ALA A 148 3.55 10.47 -5.76
C ALA A 148 2.45 9.55 -6.28
N SER A 149 2.33 8.35 -5.69
CA SER A 149 1.28 7.40 -6.06
C SER A 149 -0.11 7.94 -5.73
N THR A 150 -0.27 8.61 -4.60
CA THR A 150 -1.56 9.22 -4.23
C THR A 150 -1.96 10.33 -5.21
N LEU A 151 -1.03 11.20 -5.59
CA LEU A 151 -1.30 12.25 -6.56
C LEU A 151 -1.54 11.68 -7.96
N GLY A 152 -0.74 10.70 -8.40
CA GLY A 152 -0.95 10.01 -9.67
C GLY A 152 -2.30 9.31 -9.73
N GLY A 153 -2.65 8.56 -8.68
CA GLY A 153 -3.92 7.85 -8.59
C GLY A 153 -5.14 8.78 -8.51
N ALA A 154 -4.99 9.98 -7.95
CA ALA A 154 -6.06 10.97 -7.93
C ALA A 154 -6.42 11.52 -9.33
N CYS A 155 -5.50 11.41 -10.30
CA CYS A 155 -5.73 11.86 -11.67
C CYS A 155 -6.58 10.90 -12.51
N THR A 156 -6.85 9.68 -12.02
CA THR A 156 -7.60 8.66 -12.77
C THR A 156 -8.70 8.03 -11.92
N LEU A 157 -9.76 7.56 -12.56
CA LEU A 157 -10.85 6.87 -11.86
C LEU A 157 -10.40 5.57 -11.22
N ILE A 158 -9.44 4.87 -11.84
CA ILE A 158 -8.99 3.53 -11.41
C ILE A 158 -7.92 3.62 -10.31
N GLY A 159 -7.12 4.67 -10.32
CA GLY A 159 -5.96 4.80 -9.41
C GLY A 159 -6.32 4.92 -7.94
N THR A 160 -7.53 5.38 -7.61
CA THR A 160 -7.98 5.54 -6.22
C THR A 160 -9.45 5.14 -6.08
N PRO A 161 -9.80 4.21 -5.15
CA PRO A 161 -11.20 3.78 -4.95
C PRO A 161 -12.15 4.95 -4.64
N THR A 162 -11.67 5.99 -3.96
CA THR A 162 -12.44 7.20 -3.67
C THR A 162 -12.96 7.89 -4.93
N ASN A 163 -12.23 7.86 -6.03
CA ASN A 163 -12.68 8.46 -7.29
C ASN A 163 -13.84 7.66 -7.90
N ILE A 164 -13.81 6.33 -7.77
CA ILE A 164 -14.90 5.46 -8.22
C ILE A 164 -16.17 5.76 -7.41
N TYR A 165 -16.04 5.84 -6.09
CA TYR A 165 -17.20 6.15 -5.22
C TYR A 165 -17.75 7.57 -5.49
N ALA A 166 -16.88 8.55 -5.72
CA ALA A 166 -17.29 9.90 -6.07
C ALA A 166 -18.02 9.93 -7.43
N ASN A 167 -17.52 9.21 -8.43
CA ASN A 167 -18.16 9.11 -9.73
C ASN A 167 -19.53 8.43 -9.63
N THR A 168 -19.65 7.33 -8.90
CA THR A 168 -20.93 6.65 -8.68
C THR A 168 -21.95 7.59 -8.01
N ALA A 169 -21.54 8.34 -7.00
CA ALA A 169 -22.41 9.31 -6.33
C ALA A 169 -22.84 10.46 -7.26
N LEU A 170 -21.97 10.89 -8.18
CA LEU A 170 -22.30 11.88 -9.21
C LEU A 170 -23.29 11.32 -10.24
N GLU A 171 -23.11 10.10 -10.69
CA GLU A 171 -24.03 9.41 -11.60
C GLU A 171 -25.42 9.24 -10.98
N GLU A 172 -25.51 8.87 -9.70
CA GLU A 172 -26.75 8.78 -8.95
C GLU A 172 -27.45 10.16 -8.81
N ALA A 173 -26.68 11.23 -8.77
CA ALA A 173 -27.17 12.61 -8.75
C ALA A 173 -27.53 13.17 -10.14
N GLY A 174 -27.37 12.37 -11.22
CA GLY A 174 -27.62 12.77 -12.60
C GLY A 174 -26.52 13.66 -13.19
N LEU A 175 -25.35 13.69 -12.57
CA LEU A 175 -24.16 14.41 -13.02
C LEU A 175 -23.15 13.38 -13.53
N SER A 176 -22.55 13.60 -14.69
CA SER A 176 -21.43 12.78 -15.22
C SER A 176 -20.17 13.61 -15.31
N LEU A 177 -19.04 13.01 -14.96
CA LEU A 177 -17.72 13.58 -15.24
C LEU A 177 -17.34 13.40 -16.69
#